data_c46585eed7ef84b8cba53b740dcd7db6
#
_entry.id   c46585eed7ef84b8cba53b740dcd7db6
#
_cell.length_a   1.000
_cell.length_b   1.000
_cell.length_c   1.000
_cell.angle_alpha   90.00
_cell.angle_beta   90.00
_cell.angle_gamma   90.00
#
_symmetry.space_group_name_H-M   'P 1'
#
loop_
_entity.id
_entity.type
_entity.pdbx_description
1 polymer ?
#
loop_
_entity_poly.entity_id
_entity_poly.type
_entity_poly.pdbx_seq_one_letter_code
_entity_poly.pdbx_strand_id
1 'polypeptide(L)'
;DMEDPYITYTSKYMETVWWLIKQIYNKDLMYKGYTIQPYSPKAGTAISSHELNQPGTYQDVTDTSVTAQFKIINENLPDFLDNKEDIYLLAWTTTPWTLPSNTALTVGSKIEYVLIKTYNQYTYKPIEVILATDLIQKLFSGNYFEVSHESELLEFESKSNKIPFYISNKFIGKDLLGLKYEQLLKYALPAENPENAFRIIHGDFVTTSEGTGIVHTAPTFGADDALVAKQAKPQIPPMLVKDKNGDLVPLV
;
A
#
# COMPACT_ATOMS: atom_id res chain seq x y z
N ASP A 1 -44.87 15.05 -22.44
CA ASP A 1 -45.48 14.77 -23.75
C ASP A 1 -45.42 13.27 -23.99
N MET A 2 -46.56 12.64 -24.25
CA MET A 2 -46.64 11.17 -24.42
C MET A 2 -46.57 10.77 -25.90
N GLU A 3 -46.56 11.75 -26.83
CA GLU A 3 -46.47 11.49 -28.26
C GLU A 3 -45.03 11.21 -28.72
N ASP A 4 -43.99 11.78 -28.05
CA ASP A 4 -42.58 11.48 -28.33
C ASP A 4 -41.82 11.29 -27.00
N PRO A 5 -42.06 10.20 -26.28
CA PRO A 5 -41.45 9.95 -25.00
C PRO A 5 -39.96 9.60 -25.15
N TYR A 6 -39.14 10.04 -24.20
CA TYR A 6 -37.74 9.67 -24.11
C TYR A 6 -37.57 8.20 -23.64
N ILE A 7 -37.31 7.32 -24.61
CA ILE A 7 -37.22 5.86 -24.36
C ILE A 7 -35.86 5.34 -24.78
N THR A 8 -35.05 4.90 -23.81
CA THR A 8 -33.64 4.51 -24.04
C THR A 8 -33.45 3.15 -24.69
N TYR A 9 -34.47 2.27 -24.69
CA TYR A 9 -34.39 0.92 -25.27
C TYR A 9 -34.91 0.83 -26.73
N THR A 10 -35.29 1.93 -27.35
CA THR A 10 -35.67 1.92 -28.77
C THR A 10 -34.47 1.80 -29.69
N SER A 11 -34.61 1.14 -30.83
CA SER A 11 -33.54 1.01 -31.83
C SER A 11 -32.98 2.36 -32.25
N LYS A 12 -33.85 3.36 -32.49
CA LYS A 12 -33.44 4.73 -32.85
C LYS A 12 -32.51 5.35 -31.79
N TYR A 13 -32.82 5.17 -30.50
CA TYR A 13 -31.98 5.67 -29.41
C TYR A 13 -30.63 4.94 -29.39
N MET A 14 -30.65 3.60 -29.41
CA MET A 14 -29.45 2.79 -29.38
C MET A 14 -28.50 3.04 -30.56
N GLU A 15 -29.05 3.16 -31.76
CA GLU A 15 -28.28 3.49 -32.97
C GLU A 15 -27.61 4.87 -32.87
N THR A 16 -28.31 5.87 -32.30
CA THR A 16 -27.74 7.20 -32.04
C THR A 16 -26.56 7.14 -31.03
N VAL A 17 -26.72 6.38 -29.95
CA VAL A 17 -25.63 6.18 -28.95
C VAL A 17 -24.44 5.48 -29.60
N TRP A 18 -24.68 4.44 -30.41
CA TRP A 18 -23.60 3.73 -31.09
C TRP A 18 -22.89 4.59 -32.13
N TRP A 19 -23.63 5.45 -32.80
CA TRP A 19 -23.04 6.42 -33.73
C TRP A 19 -22.11 7.39 -32.98
N LEU A 20 -22.54 7.92 -31.82
CA LEU A 20 -21.72 8.79 -30.98
C LEU A 20 -20.44 8.08 -30.49
N ILE A 21 -20.57 6.85 -30.00
CA ILE A 21 -19.44 6.02 -29.58
C ILE A 21 -18.46 5.80 -30.72
N LYS A 22 -18.97 5.54 -31.96
CA LYS A 22 -18.14 5.39 -33.14
C LYS A 22 -17.39 6.68 -33.48
N GLN A 23 -18.00 7.88 -33.30
CA GLN A 23 -17.27 9.15 -33.49
C GLN A 23 -16.11 9.32 -32.49
N ILE A 24 -16.32 8.92 -31.22
CA ILE A 24 -15.30 8.95 -30.17
C ILE A 24 -14.17 7.97 -30.50
N TYR A 25 -14.51 6.75 -30.91
CA TYR A 25 -13.56 5.73 -31.35
C TYR A 25 -12.70 6.19 -32.51
N ASN A 26 -13.30 6.77 -33.53
CA ASN A 26 -12.60 7.27 -34.72
C ASN A 26 -11.64 8.44 -34.43
N LYS A 27 -11.76 9.08 -33.27
CA LYS A 27 -10.86 10.13 -32.77
C LYS A 27 -9.76 9.60 -31.85
N ASP A 28 -9.61 8.29 -31.72
CA ASP A 28 -8.68 7.62 -30.80
C ASP A 28 -8.84 8.05 -29.32
N LEU A 29 -10.07 8.43 -28.94
CA LEU A 29 -10.40 8.83 -27.56
C LEU A 29 -10.99 7.68 -26.74
N MET A 30 -11.08 6.48 -27.31
CA MET A 30 -11.58 5.28 -26.64
C MET A 30 -10.49 4.21 -26.62
N TYR A 31 -10.25 3.64 -25.46
CA TYR A 31 -9.29 2.57 -25.27
C TYR A 31 -9.83 1.50 -24.31
N LYS A 32 -9.30 0.29 -24.39
CA LYS A 32 -9.57 -0.77 -23.41
C LYS A 32 -8.70 -0.53 -22.16
N GLY A 33 -9.33 -0.34 -21.01
CA GLY A 33 -8.64 -0.09 -19.76
C GLY A 33 -9.18 -0.94 -18.63
N TYR A 34 -8.52 -0.84 -17.48
CA TYR A 34 -8.93 -1.48 -16.23
C TYR A 34 -9.31 -0.40 -15.22
N THR A 35 -10.31 -0.70 -14.40
CA THR A 35 -10.67 0.10 -13.23
C THR A 35 -10.83 -0.80 -12.03
N ILE A 36 -10.54 -0.28 -10.84
CA ILE A 36 -10.75 -0.98 -9.59
C ILE A 36 -12.16 -0.69 -9.13
N GLN A 37 -12.92 -1.76 -8.87
CA GLN A 37 -14.28 -1.67 -8.37
C GLN A 37 -14.45 -2.65 -7.21
N PRO A 38 -15.22 -2.29 -6.16
CA PRO A 38 -15.66 -3.25 -5.17
C PRO A 38 -16.41 -4.40 -5.83
N TYR A 39 -16.14 -5.61 -5.41
CA TYR A 39 -16.74 -6.83 -5.93
C TYR A 39 -17.35 -7.64 -4.81
N SER A 40 -18.59 -8.09 -4.98
CA SER A 40 -19.26 -8.98 -4.04
C SER A 40 -19.16 -10.43 -4.52
N PRO A 41 -18.35 -11.28 -3.89
CA PRO A 41 -18.29 -12.71 -4.23
C PRO A 41 -19.65 -13.41 -4.06
N LYS A 42 -20.43 -12.99 -3.06
CA LYS A 42 -21.76 -13.53 -2.78
C LYS A 42 -22.79 -13.22 -3.87
N ALA A 43 -22.73 -11.99 -4.40
CA ALA A 43 -23.62 -11.56 -5.50
C ALA A 43 -23.04 -11.94 -6.87
N GLY A 44 -21.73 -12.25 -6.97
CA GLY A 44 -21.05 -12.57 -8.22
C GLY A 44 -20.91 -11.37 -9.18
N THR A 45 -20.90 -10.14 -8.64
CA THR A 45 -20.86 -8.92 -9.48
C THR A 45 -20.10 -7.78 -8.81
N ALA A 46 -19.65 -6.83 -9.63
CA ALA A 46 -19.12 -5.56 -9.15
C ALA A 46 -20.25 -4.70 -8.54
N ILE A 47 -19.87 -3.85 -7.57
CA ILE A 47 -20.77 -2.95 -6.87
C ILE A 47 -20.48 -1.52 -7.34
N SER A 48 -21.51 -0.80 -7.76
CA SER A 48 -21.39 0.59 -8.21
C SER A 48 -21.23 1.55 -7.01
N SER A 49 -20.68 2.73 -7.28
CA SER A 49 -20.59 3.81 -6.27
C SER A 49 -21.96 4.20 -5.72
N HIS A 50 -23.02 4.10 -6.54
CA HIS A 50 -24.38 4.40 -6.09
C HIS A 50 -24.88 3.38 -5.06
N GLU A 51 -24.60 2.07 -5.27
CA GLU A 51 -24.96 1.00 -4.33
C GLU A 51 -24.16 1.14 -3.02
N LEU A 52 -22.89 1.53 -3.09
CA LEU A 52 -22.06 1.76 -1.90
C LEU A 52 -22.56 2.94 -1.04
N ASN A 53 -23.21 3.92 -1.66
CA ASN A 53 -23.73 5.11 -0.97
C ASN A 53 -25.13 4.91 -0.39
N GLN A 54 -25.72 3.72 -0.50
CA GLN A 54 -27.01 3.43 0.12
C GLN A 54 -26.91 3.36 1.64
N PRO A 55 -27.94 3.84 2.38
CA PRO A 55 -27.99 3.73 3.84
C PRO A 55 -27.84 2.27 4.30
N GLY A 56 -26.98 2.02 5.30
CA GLY A 56 -26.75 0.70 5.87
C GLY A 56 -25.81 -0.22 5.07
N THR A 57 -25.21 0.28 3.99
CA THR A 57 -24.21 -0.49 3.22
C THR A 57 -22.94 -0.75 4.03
N TYR A 58 -22.48 0.25 4.79
CA TYR A 58 -21.33 0.12 5.67
C TYR A 58 -21.77 -0.30 7.07
N GLN A 59 -21.08 -1.28 7.63
CA GLN A 59 -21.28 -1.77 8.98
C GLN A 59 -19.94 -1.95 9.68
N ASP A 60 -19.92 -1.68 10.99
CA ASP A 60 -18.73 -1.92 11.80
C ASP A 60 -18.51 -3.43 11.96
N VAL A 61 -17.31 -3.88 11.65
CA VAL A 61 -16.89 -5.27 11.83
C VAL A 61 -15.55 -5.30 12.58
N THR A 62 -15.37 -6.34 13.40
CA THR A 62 -14.06 -6.61 14.02
C THR A 62 -13.25 -7.51 13.10
N ASP A 63 -12.08 -7.06 12.70
CA ASP A 63 -11.18 -7.81 11.83
C ASP A 63 -9.74 -7.73 12.32
N THR A 64 -8.87 -8.59 11.77
CA THR A 64 -7.46 -8.65 12.12
C THR A 64 -6.67 -7.64 11.30
N SER A 65 -5.96 -6.73 11.98
CA SER A 65 -4.95 -5.87 11.33
C SER A 65 -3.55 -6.44 11.51
N VAL A 66 -2.67 -6.12 10.57
CA VAL A 66 -1.28 -6.59 10.56
C VAL A 66 -0.34 -5.40 10.38
N THR A 67 0.74 -5.37 11.17
CA THR A 67 1.90 -4.52 10.90
C THR A 67 3.00 -5.38 10.28
N ALA A 68 3.20 -5.24 8.99
CA ALA A 68 4.20 -5.97 8.23
C ALA A 68 5.55 -5.26 8.27
N GLN A 69 6.63 -6.04 8.25
CA GLN A 69 8.02 -5.57 8.27
C GLN A 69 8.64 -5.78 6.89
N PHE A 70 8.92 -4.70 6.17
CA PHE A 70 9.52 -4.73 4.85
C PHE A 70 11.00 -4.38 4.95
N LYS A 71 11.87 -5.35 4.68
CA LYS A 71 13.31 -5.19 4.78
C LYS A 71 13.84 -4.30 3.67
N ILE A 72 14.56 -3.23 4.02
CA ILE A 72 15.25 -2.38 3.05
C ILE A 72 16.44 -3.15 2.46
N ILE A 73 16.68 -2.96 1.15
CA ILE A 73 17.86 -3.50 0.47
C ILE A 73 19.03 -2.54 0.73
N ASN A 74 20.11 -3.06 1.33
CA ASN A 74 21.28 -2.29 1.76
C ASN A 74 22.20 -1.88 0.61
N GLU A 75 21.65 -1.55 -0.55
CA GLU A 75 22.41 -1.03 -1.69
C GLU A 75 22.23 0.48 -1.80
N ASN A 76 23.33 1.23 -1.66
CA ASN A 76 23.35 2.69 -1.77
C ASN A 76 22.41 3.39 -0.75
N LEU A 77 22.45 2.96 0.50
CA LEU A 77 21.72 3.63 1.56
C LEU A 77 22.26 5.04 1.78
N PRO A 78 21.39 6.01 2.10
CA PRO A 78 21.84 7.32 2.56
C PRO A 78 22.52 7.21 3.93
N ASP A 79 23.47 8.11 4.22
CA ASP A 79 24.30 8.07 5.43
C ASP A 79 23.49 7.95 6.74
N PHE A 80 22.28 8.51 6.77
CA PHE A 80 21.41 8.44 7.95
C PHE A 80 20.77 7.05 8.18
N LEU A 81 20.91 6.13 7.22
CA LEU A 81 20.49 4.73 7.29
C LEU A 81 21.69 3.76 7.19
N ASP A 82 22.92 4.26 7.20
CA ASP A 82 24.11 3.41 7.14
C ASP A 82 24.34 2.72 8.48
N ASN A 83 23.76 1.53 8.62
CA ASN A 83 23.77 0.72 9.82
C ASN A 83 24.21 -0.71 9.52
N LYS A 84 24.61 -1.42 10.59
CA LYS A 84 25.08 -2.82 10.52
C LYS A 84 23.94 -3.83 10.57
N GLU A 85 22.79 -3.40 11.10
CA GLU A 85 21.62 -4.27 11.30
C GLU A 85 20.63 -4.15 10.14
N ASP A 86 19.75 -5.13 10.02
CA ASP A 86 18.67 -5.09 9.05
C ASP A 86 17.64 -4.02 9.40
N ILE A 87 17.35 -3.13 8.44
CA ILE A 87 16.37 -2.06 8.59
C ILE A 87 15.04 -2.48 7.96
N TYR A 88 13.95 -2.29 8.69
CA TYR A 88 12.60 -2.63 8.26
C TYR A 88 11.67 -1.41 8.24
N LEU A 89 10.92 -1.25 7.18
CA LEU A 89 9.80 -0.31 7.09
C LEU A 89 8.56 -1.00 7.70
N LEU A 90 7.90 -0.33 8.65
CA LEU A 90 6.68 -0.84 9.25
C LEU A 90 5.48 -0.32 8.46
N ALA A 91 4.71 -1.20 7.82
CA ALA A 91 3.46 -0.82 7.16
C ALA A 91 2.29 -1.57 7.78
N TRP A 92 1.28 -0.80 8.22
CA TRP A 92 0.06 -1.33 8.82
C TRP A 92 -1.05 -1.48 7.79
N THR A 93 -1.81 -2.56 7.88
CA THR A 93 -2.96 -2.81 7.02
C THR A 93 -4.10 -3.51 7.76
N THR A 94 -5.33 -3.17 7.42
CA THR A 94 -6.56 -3.87 7.80
C THR A 94 -6.98 -4.91 6.76
N THR A 95 -6.29 -4.98 5.62
CA THR A 95 -6.56 -5.91 4.52
C THR A 95 -5.34 -6.79 4.22
N PRO A 96 -4.91 -7.65 5.16
CA PRO A 96 -3.67 -8.42 5.01
C PRO A 96 -3.68 -9.40 3.83
N TRP A 97 -4.84 -9.77 3.31
CA TRP A 97 -4.98 -10.61 2.11
C TRP A 97 -4.48 -9.94 0.82
N THR A 98 -4.29 -8.62 0.81
CA THR A 98 -3.71 -7.92 -0.34
C THR A 98 -2.18 -7.85 -0.31
N LEU A 99 -1.52 -8.27 0.78
CA LEU A 99 -0.05 -8.27 0.92
C LEU A 99 0.69 -9.05 -0.19
N PRO A 100 0.17 -10.18 -0.73
CA PRO A 100 0.80 -10.86 -1.87
C PRO A 100 0.92 -9.97 -3.10
N SER A 101 0.02 -9.00 -3.25
CA SER A 101 -0.01 -8.04 -4.37
C SER A 101 0.70 -6.71 -4.07
N ASN A 102 1.47 -6.64 -2.99
CA ASN A 102 2.31 -5.47 -2.72
C ASN A 102 3.33 -5.25 -3.83
N THR A 103 3.40 -4.03 -4.36
CA THR A 103 4.43 -3.63 -5.33
C THR A 103 5.10 -2.31 -5.00
N ALA A 104 4.61 -1.58 -4.00
CA ALA A 104 5.25 -0.38 -3.47
C ALA A 104 4.92 -0.17 -1.99
N LEU A 105 5.69 0.71 -1.35
CA LEU A 105 5.34 1.34 -0.08
C LEU A 105 5.22 2.84 -0.31
N THR A 106 4.15 3.43 0.19
CA THR A 106 3.87 4.85 0.01
C THR A 106 4.10 5.62 1.30
N VAL A 107 4.83 6.73 1.21
CA VAL A 107 5.13 7.64 2.32
C VAL A 107 4.68 9.07 2.00
N GLY A 108 4.37 9.85 3.02
CA GLY A 108 4.13 11.29 2.89
C GLY A 108 5.46 12.04 2.87
N SER A 109 5.80 12.73 1.77
CA SER A 109 7.11 13.37 1.60
C SER A 109 7.45 14.42 2.67
N LYS A 110 6.45 15.01 3.32
CA LYS A 110 6.59 16.04 4.37
C LYS A 110 6.44 15.50 5.79
N ILE A 111 6.06 14.23 5.93
CA ILE A 111 5.92 13.57 7.24
C ILE A 111 7.32 13.30 7.79
N GLU A 112 7.51 13.53 9.09
CA GLU A 112 8.73 13.16 9.81
C GLU A 112 8.67 11.68 10.17
N TYR A 113 9.76 10.96 9.85
CA TYR A 113 9.98 9.56 10.18
C TYR A 113 11.18 9.41 11.10
N VAL A 114 11.20 8.32 11.82
CA VAL A 114 12.31 7.96 12.72
C VAL A 114 12.85 6.59 12.40
N LEU A 115 14.14 6.43 12.63
CA LEU A 115 14.81 5.14 12.76
C LEU A 115 14.87 4.77 14.24
N ILE A 116 14.26 3.66 14.60
CA ILE A 116 14.24 3.13 15.97
C ILE A 116 15.05 1.85 16.00
N LYS A 117 16.04 1.78 16.91
CA LYS A 117 16.76 0.57 17.27
C LYS A 117 16.06 -0.12 18.42
N THR A 118 15.78 -1.40 18.29
CA THR A 118 15.05 -2.18 19.29
C THR A 118 15.25 -3.68 19.08
N TYR A 119 14.42 -4.48 19.74
CA TYR A 119 14.36 -5.93 19.57
C TYR A 119 12.98 -6.36 19.08
N ASN A 120 12.96 -7.35 18.20
CA ASN A 120 11.72 -7.97 17.75
C ASN A 120 11.01 -8.66 18.94
N GLN A 121 9.76 -8.32 19.17
CA GLN A 121 8.99 -8.80 20.34
C GLN A 121 8.76 -10.32 20.38
N TYR A 122 8.94 -11.02 19.26
CA TYR A 122 8.73 -12.47 19.18
C TYR A 122 10.05 -13.26 19.18
N THR A 123 11.08 -12.73 18.52
CA THR A 123 12.37 -13.43 18.36
C THR A 123 13.46 -12.90 19.28
N TYR A 124 13.27 -11.73 19.88
CA TYR A 124 14.22 -10.98 20.69
C TYR A 124 15.56 -10.70 19.98
N LYS A 125 15.57 -10.75 18.66
CA LYS A 125 16.71 -10.33 17.84
C LYS A 125 16.73 -8.81 17.69
N PRO A 126 17.92 -8.18 17.66
CA PRO A 126 18.01 -6.76 17.37
C PRO A 126 17.47 -6.46 15.98
N ILE A 127 16.74 -5.36 15.85
CA ILE A 127 16.17 -4.87 14.59
C ILE A 127 16.17 -3.34 14.60
N GLU A 128 16.20 -2.77 13.41
CA GLU A 128 15.97 -1.35 13.19
C GLU A 128 14.68 -1.17 12.40
N VAL A 129 13.82 -0.26 12.84
CA VAL A 129 12.51 -0.07 12.22
C VAL A 129 12.24 1.40 11.92
N ILE A 130 11.58 1.66 10.79
CA ILE A 130 11.17 3.00 10.35
C ILE A 130 9.66 3.12 10.44
N LEU A 131 9.19 4.23 11.04
CA LEU A 131 7.79 4.63 11.13
C LEU A 131 7.68 6.15 11.30
N ALA A 132 6.47 6.70 11.16
CA ALA A 132 6.25 8.13 11.41
C ALA A 132 6.43 8.49 12.89
N THR A 133 7.08 9.63 13.15
CA THR A 133 7.41 10.11 14.50
C THR A 133 6.16 10.23 15.39
N ASP A 134 5.05 10.74 14.86
CA ASP A 134 3.81 10.95 15.61
C ASP A 134 3.17 9.63 16.11
N LEU A 135 3.57 8.49 15.54
CA LEU A 135 2.98 7.18 15.83
C LEU A 135 3.83 6.32 16.79
N ILE A 136 4.97 6.82 17.24
CA ILE A 136 5.86 6.10 18.18
C ILE A 136 5.09 5.68 19.42
N GLN A 137 4.43 6.62 20.10
CA GLN A 137 3.72 6.36 21.36
C GLN A 137 2.59 5.34 21.20
N LYS A 138 2.01 5.24 20.00
CA LYS A 138 0.93 4.28 19.71
C LYS A 138 1.48 2.85 19.50
N LEU A 139 2.61 2.73 18.81
CA LEU A 139 3.20 1.44 18.45
C LEU A 139 4.18 0.90 19.49
N PHE A 140 4.91 1.79 20.15
CA PHE A 140 5.89 1.47 21.18
C PHE A 140 5.37 1.74 22.59
N SER A 141 4.08 1.45 22.83
CA SER A 141 3.46 1.45 24.16
C SER A 141 3.47 0.05 24.80
N GLY A 142 3.02 -0.05 26.05
CA GLY A 142 2.83 -1.32 26.74
C GLY A 142 4.13 -2.05 27.06
N ASN A 143 4.55 -2.94 26.20
CA ASN A 143 5.74 -3.78 26.41
C ASN A 143 7.06 -3.10 26.03
N TYR A 144 7.02 -1.85 25.56
CA TYR A 144 8.22 -1.10 25.19
C TYR A 144 8.50 0.06 26.13
N PHE A 145 9.77 0.47 26.23
CA PHE A 145 10.17 1.69 26.93
C PHE A 145 11.35 2.35 26.20
N GLU A 146 11.33 3.68 26.16
CA GLU A 146 12.39 4.47 25.55
C GLU A 146 13.60 4.56 26.44
N VAL A 147 14.80 4.40 25.86
CA VAL A 147 16.08 4.59 26.53
C VAL A 147 16.76 5.85 26.00
N SER A 148 17.57 6.50 26.85
CA SER A 148 18.24 7.77 26.51
C SER A 148 19.51 7.57 25.70
N HIS A 149 20.17 6.43 25.82
CA HIS A 149 21.41 6.10 25.14
C HIS A 149 21.34 4.74 24.45
N GLU A 150 21.93 4.64 23.27
CA GLU A 150 21.97 3.39 22.50
C GLU A 150 22.65 2.25 23.27
N SER A 151 23.66 2.55 24.10
CA SER A 151 24.35 1.58 24.92
C SER A 151 23.45 0.81 25.87
N GLU A 152 22.34 1.41 26.31
CA GLU A 152 21.36 0.78 27.21
C GLU A 152 20.60 -0.37 26.52
N LEU A 153 20.58 -0.41 25.19
CA LEU A 153 20.01 -1.54 24.44
C LEU A 153 20.80 -2.83 24.69
N LEU A 154 22.12 -2.74 24.93
CA LEU A 154 22.99 -3.89 25.15
C LEU A 154 22.72 -4.60 26.51
N GLU A 155 22.04 -3.92 27.41
CA GLU A 155 21.67 -4.49 28.74
C GLU A 155 20.37 -5.32 28.67
N PHE A 156 19.74 -5.38 27.50
CA PHE A 156 18.47 -6.10 27.30
C PHE A 156 18.66 -7.62 27.43
N GLU A 157 17.88 -8.23 28.30
CA GLU A 157 17.76 -9.68 28.43
C GLU A 157 16.38 -10.14 27.96
N SER A 158 16.30 -11.22 27.17
CA SER A 158 15.05 -11.79 26.64
C SER A 158 14.03 -12.22 27.69
N LYS A 159 14.44 -12.26 28.96
CA LYS A 159 13.57 -12.54 30.13
C LYS A 159 12.89 -11.28 30.68
N SER A 160 13.28 -10.09 30.22
CA SER A 160 12.70 -8.84 30.69
C SER A 160 11.24 -8.72 30.21
N ASN A 161 10.38 -8.18 31.09
CA ASN A 161 8.96 -7.95 30.76
C ASN A 161 8.75 -6.80 29.76
N LYS A 162 9.79 -5.98 29.51
CA LYS A 162 9.74 -4.81 28.62
C LYS A 162 10.95 -4.80 27.71
N ILE A 163 10.72 -4.32 26.50
CA ILE A 163 11.71 -4.23 25.41
C ILE A 163 12.17 -2.77 25.28
N PRO A 164 13.48 -2.49 25.40
CA PRO A 164 13.99 -1.14 25.20
C PRO A 164 13.96 -0.74 23.73
N PHE A 165 13.74 0.56 23.47
CA PHE A 165 13.94 1.14 22.15
C PHE A 165 14.68 2.48 22.24
N TYR A 166 15.46 2.78 21.22
CA TYR A 166 16.23 4.00 21.10
C TYR A 166 15.92 4.69 19.78
N ILE A 167 15.59 5.99 19.80
CA ILE A 167 15.39 6.80 18.61
C ILE A 167 16.75 7.26 18.10
N SER A 168 17.20 6.66 16.99
CA SER A 168 18.53 6.90 16.44
C SER A 168 18.57 8.15 15.57
N ASN A 169 17.71 8.23 14.55
CA ASN A 169 17.70 9.30 13.55
C ASN A 169 16.29 9.76 13.23
N LYS A 170 16.19 11.03 12.82
CA LYS A 170 14.95 11.64 12.29
C LYS A 170 15.22 12.21 10.91
N PHE A 171 14.25 12.03 10.01
CA PHE A 171 14.32 12.46 8.63
C PHE A 171 12.91 12.66 8.07
N ILE A 172 12.78 13.23 6.88
CA ILE A 172 11.48 13.41 6.23
C ILE A 172 11.24 12.32 5.18
N GLY A 173 9.98 12.03 4.89
CA GLY A 173 9.62 10.97 3.94
C GLY A 173 10.20 11.18 2.54
N LYS A 174 10.51 12.43 2.15
CA LYS A 174 11.20 12.72 0.90
C LYS A 174 12.55 12.01 0.80
N ASP A 175 13.26 11.85 1.91
CA ASP A 175 14.59 11.24 1.95
C ASP A 175 14.55 9.71 1.78
N LEU A 176 13.37 9.10 1.94
CA LEU A 176 13.14 7.67 1.72
C LEU A 176 12.79 7.32 0.27
N LEU A 177 12.42 8.31 -0.56
CA LEU A 177 11.90 8.04 -1.91
C LEU A 177 12.92 7.32 -2.79
N GLY A 178 12.46 6.27 -3.46
CA GLY A 178 13.28 5.47 -4.36
C GLY A 178 14.07 4.35 -3.69
N LEU A 179 14.19 4.32 -2.36
CA LEU A 179 14.79 3.18 -1.66
C LEU A 179 14.03 1.90 -2.00
N LYS A 180 14.76 0.82 -2.23
CA LYS A 180 14.22 -0.49 -2.54
C LYS A 180 14.12 -1.35 -1.27
N TYR A 181 13.14 -2.24 -1.28
CA TYR A 181 12.94 -3.21 -0.20
C TYR A 181 12.74 -4.62 -0.78
N GLU A 182 13.03 -5.63 0.02
CA GLU A 182 12.78 -7.02 -0.36
C GLU A 182 11.26 -7.30 -0.43
N GLN A 183 10.84 -7.98 -1.50
CA GLN A 183 9.46 -8.44 -1.61
C GLN A 183 9.07 -9.25 -0.37
N LEU A 184 7.98 -8.88 0.29
CA LEU A 184 7.53 -9.52 1.54
C LEU A 184 7.15 -10.99 1.34
N LEU A 185 6.37 -11.28 0.30
CA LEU A 185 5.88 -12.61 -0.06
C LEU A 185 6.31 -12.92 -1.49
N LYS A 186 7.37 -13.72 -1.64
CA LYS A 186 8.06 -14.00 -2.92
C LYS A 186 7.33 -15.07 -3.75
N TYR A 187 6.00 -14.94 -3.96
CA TYR A 187 5.23 -15.92 -4.74
C TYR A 187 5.41 -15.73 -6.25
N ALA A 188 5.39 -14.48 -6.71
CA ALA A 188 5.56 -14.13 -8.11
C ALA A 188 6.09 -12.70 -8.25
N LEU A 189 6.53 -12.34 -9.44
CA LEU A 189 6.86 -10.97 -9.83
C LEU A 189 5.76 -10.42 -10.75
N PRO A 190 5.59 -9.09 -10.82
CA PRO A 190 4.76 -8.48 -11.84
C PRO A 190 5.14 -8.97 -13.24
N ALA A 191 4.12 -9.28 -14.07
CA ALA A 191 4.36 -9.77 -15.43
C ALA A 191 5.00 -8.71 -16.34
N GLU A 192 4.82 -7.43 -16.01
CA GLU A 192 5.36 -6.30 -16.77
C GLU A 192 6.20 -5.40 -15.85
N ASN A 193 7.36 -4.96 -16.33
CA ASN A 193 8.29 -4.03 -15.66
C ASN A 193 8.58 -4.37 -14.18
N PRO A 194 8.89 -5.62 -13.81
CA PRO A 194 9.09 -6.03 -12.41
C PRO A 194 10.22 -5.26 -11.71
N GLU A 195 11.20 -4.73 -12.46
CA GLU A 195 12.32 -3.92 -11.96
C GLU A 195 11.88 -2.59 -11.35
N ASN A 196 10.67 -2.11 -11.69
CA ASN A 196 10.08 -0.90 -11.18
C ASN A 196 9.28 -1.10 -9.88
N ALA A 197 9.06 -2.34 -9.46
CA ALA A 197 8.37 -2.68 -8.22
C ALA A 197 9.29 -2.59 -6.99
N PHE A 198 8.69 -2.78 -5.82
CA PHE A 198 9.35 -2.95 -4.52
C PHE A 198 10.24 -1.77 -4.11
N ARG A 199 9.72 -0.55 -4.27
CA ARG A 199 10.39 0.69 -3.85
C ARG A 199 9.43 1.64 -3.15
N ILE A 200 10.01 2.61 -2.44
CA ILE A 200 9.26 3.64 -1.73
C ILE A 200 8.86 4.75 -2.71
N ILE A 201 7.58 5.12 -2.68
CA ILE A 201 7.01 6.20 -3.49
C ILE A 201 6.29 7.24 -2.62
N HIS A 202 6.02 8.40 -3.20
CA HIS A 202 5.27 9.47 -2.54
C HIS A 202 3.76 9.32 -2.76
N GLY A 203 2.97 9.66 -1.71
CA GLY A 203 1.52 9.82 -1.81
C GLY A 203 0.98 10.85 -0.82
N ASP A 204 0.15 11.78 -1.31
CA ASP A 204 -0.42 12.85 -0.48
C ASP A 204 -1.52 12.36 0.49
N PHE A 205 -2.06 11.16 0.27
CA PHE A 205 -3.09 10.55 1.11
C PHE A 205 -2.55 9.93 2.40
N VAL A 206 -1.23 9.81 2.54
CA VAL A 206 -0.62 9.24 3.76
C VAL A 206 -0.83 10.19 4.93
N THR A 207 -1.33 9.65 6.03
CA THR A 207 -1.59 10.39 7.29
C THR A 207 -0.86 9.76 8.46
N THR A 208 -0.79 10.50 9.57
CA THR A 208 -0.28 10.03 10.86
C THR A 208 -1.39 9.90 11.93
N SER A 209 -2.66 9.84 11.50
CA SER A 209 -3.79 9.65 12.41
C SER A 209 -3.85 8.24 13.00
N GLU A 210 -3.44 7.24 12.20
CA GLU A 210 -3.37 5.84 12.61
C GLU A 210 -2.33 5.06 11.77
N GLY A 211 -2.12 3.79 12.13
CA GLY A 211 -1.15 2.91 11.45
C GLY A 211 0.29 3.22 11.81
N THR A 212 1.15 3.34 10.79
CA THR A 212 2.60 3.53 10.92
C THR A 212 3.13 4.75 10.16
N GLY A 213 2.25 5.44 9.40
CA GLY A 213 2.66 6.50 8.47
C GLY A 213 3.30 5.99 7.18
N ILE A 214 3.35 4.66 6.97
CA ILE A 214 3.81 4.01 5.75
C ILE A 214 2.68 3.10 5.26
N VAL A 215 2.24 3.30 4.04
CA VAL A 215 1.10 2.57 3.46
C VAL A 215 1.60 1.46 2.54
N HIS A 216 1.15 0.23 2.82
CA HIS A 216 1.25 -0.88 1.88
C HIS A 216 0.44 -0.59 0.62
N THR A 217 1.06 -0.64 -0.55
CA THR A 217 0.46 -0.25 -1.82
C THR A 217 0.31 -1.46 -2.73
N ALA A 218 -0.96 -1.77 -3.06
CA ALA A 218 -1.35 -2.85 -3.96
C ALA A 218 -2.24 -2.31 -5.10
N PRO A 219 -1.65 -1.87 -6.22
CA PRO A 219 -2.36 -1.19 -7.31
C PRO A 219 -3.47 -2.01 -7.99
N THR A 220 -3.52 -3.32 -7.73
CA THR A 220 -4.59 -4.22 -8.21
C THR A 220 -5.85 -4.20 -7.35
N PHE A 221 -5.80 -3.64 -6.12
CA PHE A 221 -6.91 -3.69 -5.16
C PHE A 221 -7.35 -2.32 -4.66
N GLY A 222 -6.44 -1.34 -4.53
CA GLY A 222 -6.75 0.01 -4.07
C GLY A 222 -6.85 1.02 -5.22
N ALA A 223 -7.91 1.85 -5.25
CA ALA A 223 -8.04 2.90 -6.26
C ALA A 223 -6.97 4.00 -6.08
N ASP A 224 -6.72 4.41 -4.84
CA ASP A 224 -5.66 5.37 -4.50
C ASP A 224 -4.28 4.76 -4.76
N ASP A 225 -4.10 3.47 -4.47
CA ASP A 225 -2.88 2.73 -4.77
C ASP A 225 -2.58 2.70 -6.28
N ALA A 226 -3.62 2.44 -7.09
CA ALA A 226 -3.48 2.44 -8.55
C ALA A 226 -3.14 3.84 -9.09
N LEU A 227 -3.73 4.89 -8.50
CA LEU A 227 -3.47 6.27 -8.90
C LEU A 227 -2.02 6.66 -8.59
N VAL A 228 -1.56 6.45 -7.36
CA VAL A 228 -0.20 6.82 -6.93
C VAL A 228 0.85 5.99 -7.67
N ALA A 229 0.58 4.73 -7.95
CA ALA A 229 1.45 3.86 -8.74
C ALA A 229 1.65 4.37 -10.18
N LYS A 230 0.58 4.89 -10.82
CA LYS A 230 0.65 5.52 -12.15
C LYS A 230 1.40 6.85 -12.14
N GLN A 231 1.29 7.62 -11.07
CA GLN A 231 1.98 8.92 -10.92
C GLN A 231 3.48 8.77 -10.64
N ALA A 232 3.90 7.65 -10.07
CA ALA A 232 5.30 7.36 -9.78
C ALA A 232 6.15 7.33 -11.05
N LYS A 233 7.41 7.75 -10.94
CA LYS A 233 8.37 7.78 -12.06
C LYS A 233 9.64 7.00 -11.70
N PRO A 234 9.90 5.87 -12.40
CA PRO A 234 9.02 5.16 -13.34
C PRO A 234 7.72 4.70 -12.68
N GLN A 235 6.70 4.32 -13.45
CA GLN A 235 5.44 3.81 -12.90
C GLN A 235 5.67 2.51 -12.11
N ILE A 236 4.90 2.32 -11.04
CA ILE A 236 4.86 1.06 -10.30
C ILE A 236 3.92 0.10 -11.03
N PRO A 237 4.38 -1.11 -11.40
CA PRO A 237 3.52 -2.09 -12.02
C PRO A 237 2.51 -2.67 -11.01
N PRO A 238 1.28 -2.99 -11.44
CA PRO A 238 0.38 -3.81 -10.65
C PRO A 238 0.89 -5.25 -10.57
N MET A 239 0.59 -5.97 -9.48
CA MET A 239 0.91 -7.37 -9.34
C MET A 239 -0.07 -8.22 -10.16
N LEU A 240 0.15 -8.26 -11.47
CA LEU A 240 -0.57 -9.13 -12.39
C LEU A 240 0.33 -10.29 -12.76
N VAL A 241 -0.22 -11.49 -12.74
CA VAL A 241 0.46 -12.74 -13.13
C VAL A 241 -0.30 -13.38 -14.29
N LYS A 242 0.38 -14.21 -15.09
CA LYS A 242 -0.28 -14.96 -16.16
C LYS A 242 -0.94 -16.21 -15.59
N ASP A 243 -2.21 -16.39 -15.87
CA ASP A 243 -2.95 -17.61 -15.59
C ASP A 243 -2.59 -18.74 -16.58
N LYS A 244 -3.29 -19.87 -16.46
CA LYS A 244 -3.10 -21.04 -17.34
C LYS A 244 -3.42 -20.78 -18.81
N ASN A 245 -4.23 -19.75 -19.11
CA ASN A 245 -4.63 -19.35 -20.45
C ASN A 245 -3.69 -18.26 -21.01
N GLY A 246 -2.78 -17.73 -20.18
CA GLY A 246 -1.90 -16.62 -20.52
C GLY A 246 -2.54 -15.24 -20.27
N ASP A 247 -3.72 -15.19 -19.67
CA ASP A 247 -4.39 -13.93 -19.30
C ASP A 247 -3.76 -13.33 -18.04
N LEU A 248 -3.70 -11.99 -18.00
CA LEU A 248 -3.21 -11.26 -16.84
C LEU A 248 -4.31 -11.20 -15.78
N VAL A 249 -4.02 -11.76 -14.60
CA VAL A 249 -4.92 -11.80 -13.45
C VAL A 249 -4.22 -11.27 -12.20
N PRO A 250 -4.95 -10.64 -11.25
CA PRO A 250 -4.38 -10.24 -9.97
C PRO A 250 -3.89 -11.45 -9.16
N LEU A 251 -2.77 -11.29 -8.48
CA LEU A 251 -2.29 -12.26 -7.48
C LEU A 251 -3.02 -12.00 -6.15
N VAL A 252 -3.72 -13.01 -5.64
CA VAL A 252 -4.46 -12.97 -4.36
C VAL A 252 -4.02 -14.14 -3.50
#